data_9a8f1f301c5a0829d3d1c8ef6265cb62
#
_entry.id   9a8f1f301c5a0829d3d1c8ef6265cb62
#
_cell.length_a   1.000
_cell.length_b   1.000
_cell.length_c   1.000
_cell.angle_alpha   90.00
_cell.angle_beta   90.00
_cell.angle_gamma   90.00
#
_symmetry.space_group_name_H-M   'P 1'
#
loop_
_entity.id
_entity.type
_entity.pdbx_description
1 polymer ?
#
loop_
_entity_poly.entity_id
_entity_poly.type
_entity_poly.pdbx_seq_one_letter_code
_entity_poly.pdbx_strand_id
1 'polypeptide(L)'
;AHTAVDRAESEPDLARAINAAAPAAMAAACAALGVPFVHISTDYVFDGAGDRPRVETDPTGPLGVYGATKLAGEQGIAAAGGQWAVLRTSWVFSAHGANFVKTMLRLGAEREELRVVADQHGGPTPAADIAAACLTMARAMQADASRGGIYHFSGAPDTTWAGFAREIMAQAGLACRIADIASSDYPTPARRPANSRLDCAAIDRDFGIARPDWRAGLAKVLLELKP
;
A
#
# COMPACT_ATOMS: atom_id res chain seq x y z
N ALA A 1 -3.86 -9.33 -6.75
CA ALA A 1 -3.80 -8.06 -7.50
C ALA A 1 -2.61 -8.08 -8.46
N HIS A 2 -2.74 -7.40 -9.59
CA HIS A 2 -1.61 -7.08 -10.47
C HIS A 2 -0.90 -5.85 -9.88
N THR A 3 0.20 -6.08 -9.17
CA THR A 3 0.91 -5.04 -8.39
C THR A 3 2.21 -4.57 -9.03
N ALA A 4 2.60 -5.13 -10.18
CA ALA A 4 3.75 -4.71 -10.95
C ALA A 4 3.42 -3.39 -11.68
N VAL A 5 3.60 -2.25 -10.98
CA VAL A 5 3.17 -0.92 -11.40
C VAL A 5 3.65 -0.57 -12.81
N ASP A 6 4.95 -0.77 -13.10
CA ASP A 6 5.52 -0.46 -14.41
C ASP A 6 5.01 -1.42 -15.51
N ARG A 7 4.81 -2.69 -15.18
CA ARG A 7 4.30 -3.70 -16.11
C ARG A 7 2.81 -3.48 -16.43
N ALA A 8 2.05 -2.90 -15.51
CA ALA A 8 0.65 -2.57 -15.75
C ALA A 8 0.47 -1.60 -16.94
N GLU A 9 1.44 -0.71 -17.18
CA GLU A 9 1.41 0.23 -18.32
C GLU A 9 1.43 -0.50 -19.68
N SER A 10 2.11 -1.65 -19.75
CA SER A 10 2.15 -2.50 -20.96
C SER A 10 1.10 -3.61 -20.99
N GLU A 11 0.42 -3.89 -19.89
CA GLU A 11 -0.57 -4.97 -19.74
C GLU A 11 -1.91 -4.44 -19.18
N PRO A 12 -2.52 -3.38 -19.74
CA PRO A 12 -3.67 -2.71 -19.14
C PRO A 12 -4.90 -3.62 -19.03
N ASP A 13 -5.14 -4.49 -19.99
CA ASP A 13 -6.29 -5.41 -19.97
C ASP A 13 -6.14 -6.47 -18.88
N LEU A 14 -4.95 -7.04 -18.71
CA LEU A 14 -4.66 -7.97 -17.63
C LEU A 14 -4.78 -7.29 -16.26
N ALA A 15 -4.22 -6.08 -16.14
CA ALA A 15 -4.34 -5.29 -14.92
C ALA A 15 -5.82 -5.00 -14.58
N ARG A 16 -6.64 -4.63 -15.58
CA ARG A 16 -8.08 -4.40 -15.42
C ARG A 16 -8.83 -5.67 -15.01
N ALA A 17 -8.57 -6.80 -15.66
CA ALA A 17 -9.20 -8.07 -15.33
C ALA A 17 -8.95 -8.47 -13.87
N ILE A 18 -7.69 -8.33 -13.40
CA ILE A 18 -7.27 -8.75 -12.06
C ILE A 18 -7.65 -7.70 -10.99
N ASN A 19 -7.48 -6.41 -11.27
CA ASN A 19 -7.63 -5.36 -10.27
C ASN A 19 -9.03 -4.75 -10.21
N ALA A 20 -9.85 -4.91 -11.26
CA ALA A 20 -11.19 -4.34 -11.32
C ALA A 20 -12.27 -5.42 -11.48
N ALA A 21 -12.27 -6.21 -12.55
CA ALA A 21 -13.34 -7.16 -12.82
C ALA A 21 -13.42 -8.27 -11.75
N ALA A 22 -12.28 -8.86 -11.37
CA ALA A 22 -12.27 -9.93 -10.38
C ALA A 22 -12.74 -9.47 -8.99
N PRO A 23 -12.26 -8.34 -8.40
CA PRO A 23 -12.79 -7.85 -7.13
C PRO A 23 -14.28 -7.52 -7.17
N ALA A 24 -14.79 -6.93 -8.26
CA ALA A 24 -16.21 -6.64 -8.43
C ALA A 24 -17.05 -7.94 -8.43
N ALA A 25 -16.61 -8.97 -9.16
CA ALA A 25 -17.28 -10.27 -9.17
C ALA A 25 -17.27 -10.96 -7.80
N MET A 26 -16.14 -10.89 -7.07
CA MET A 26 -16.03 -11.43 -5.72
C MET A 26 -16.95 -10.67 -4.75
N ALA A 27 -17.00 -9.35 -4.82
CA ALA A 27 -17.90 -8.55 -3.99
C ALA A 27 -19.36 -8.89 -4.26
N ALA A 28 -19.77 -9.04 -5.53
CA ALA A 28 -21.12 -9.45 -5.90
C ALA A 28 -21.49 -10.84 -5.35
N ALA A 29 -20.56 -11.80 -5.41
CA ALA A 29 -20.77 -13.12 -4.82
C ALA A 29 -20.91 -13.03 -3.28
N CYS A 30 -20.08 -12.23 -2.60
CA CYS A 30 -20.20 -12.01 -1.16
C CYS A 30 -21.51 -11.33 -0.78
N ALA A 31 -21.96 -10.34 -1.57
CA ALA A 31 -23.24 -9.67 -1.37
C ALA A 31 -24.41 -10.65 -1.48
N ALA A 32 -24.40 -11.53 -2.51
CA ALA A 32 -25.42 -12.56 -2.70
C ALA A 32 -25.48 -13.59 -1.55
N LEU A 33 -24.32 -13.85 -0.91
CA LEU A 33 -24.21 -14.74 0.24
C LEU A 33 -24.45 -14.05 1.59
N GLY A 34 -24.64 -12.73 1.61
CA GLY A 34 -24.81 -11.95 2.85
C GLY A 34 -23.58 -11.95 3.75
N VAL A 35 -22.37 -12.08 3.18
CA VAL A 35 -21.10 -12.07 3.91
C VAL A 35 -20.28 -10.81 3.62
N PRO A 36 -19.53 -10.26 4.59
CA PRO A 36 -18.72 -9.06 4.37
C PRO A 36 -17.55 -9.35 3.43
N PHE A 37 -17.21 -8.34 2.61
CA PHE A 37 -16.08 -8.38 1.69
C PHE A 37 -15.06 -7.29 2.05
N VAL A 38 -13.83 -7.67 2.38
CA VAL A 38 -12.71 -6.74 2.64
C VAL A 38 -11.72 -6.81 1.49
N HIS A 39 -11.39 -5.66 0.88
CA HIS A 39 -10.47 -5.56 -0.24
C HIS A 39 -9.33 -4.58 0.03
N ILE A 40 -8.10 -4.98 -0.36
CA ILE A 40 -6.91 -4.11 -0.23
C ILE A 40 -6.77 -3.29 -1.52
N SER A 41 -6.69 -1.96 -1.37
CA SER A 41 -6.41 -1.00 -2.44
C SER A 41 -5.10 -0.24 -2.19
N THR A 42 -4.91 0.91 -2.79
CA THR A 42 -3.63 1.61 -2.87
C THR A 42 -3.79 3.13 -2.80
N ASP A 43 -2.76 3.81 -2.31
CA ASP A 43 -2.53 5.24 -2.42
C ASP A 43 -2.44 5.75 -3.87
N TYR A 44 -2.11 4.89 -4.84
CA TYR A 44 -2.03 5.22 -6.27
C TYR A 44 -3.38 5.60 -6.90
N VAL A 45 -4.49 5.51 -6.17
CA VAL A 45 -5.78 6.05 -6.61
C VAL A 45 -5.80 7.58 -6.58
N PHE A 46 -4.85 8.22 -5.90
CA PHE A 46 -4.68 9.67 -5.84
C PHE A 46 -3.67 10.18 -6.87
N ASP A 47 -3.71 11.49 -7.15
CA ASP A 47 -2.79 12.18 -8.06
C ASP A 47 -1.40 12.43 -7.48
N GLY A 48 -1.22 12.20 -6.17
CA GLY A 48 0.04 12.41 -5.47
C GLY A 48 0.46 13.88 -5.32
N ALA A 49 -0.43 14.84 -5.61
CA ALA A 49 -0.16 16.25 -5.45
C ALA A 49 -0.35 16.72 -3.99
N GLY A 50 0.23 17.88 -3.67
CA GLY A 50 0.12 18.49 -2.33
C GLY A 50 1.04 17.85 -1.30
N ASP A 51 0.95 18.36 -0.08
CA ASP A 51 1.88 18.06 1.02
C ASP A 51 1.20 17.53 2.31
N ARG A 52 -0.13 17.42 2.31
CA ARG A 52 -0.88 16.83 3.43
C ARG A 52 -1.21 15.35 3.20
N PRO A 53 -1.40 14.55 4.26
CA PRO A 53 -2.00 13.23 4.12
C PRO A 53 -3.39 13.29 3.47
N ARG A 54 -3.71 12.33 2.61
CA ARG A 54 -5.00 12.22 1.95
C ARG A 54 -6.02 11.59 2.89
N VAL A 55 -7.23 12.17 2.93
CA VAL A 55 -8.39 11.56 3.59
C VAL A 55 -9.22 10.75 2.58
N GLU A 56 -10.06 9.84 3.05
CA GLU A 56 -10.84 8.92 2.21
C GLU A 56 -11.78 9.63 1.23
N THR A 57 -12.24 10.84 1.58
CA THR A 57 -13.15 11.67 0.78
C THR A 57 -12.44 12.60 -0.22
N ASP A 58 -11.11 12.63 -0.22
CA ASP A 58 -10.36 13.43 -1.19
C ASP A 58 -10.61 12.95 -2.63
N PRO A 59 -10.61 13.86 -3.60
CA PRO A 59 -10.74 13.50 -5.00
C PRO A 59 -9.65 12.52 -5.43
N THR A 60 -10.05 11.46 -6.12
CA THR A 60 -9.13 10.52 -6.75
C THR A 60 -8.67 11.03 -8.12
N GLY A 61 -7.46 10.67 -8.55
CA GLY A 61 -6.87 11.09 -9.82
C GLY A 61 -5.64 10.24 -10.15
N PRO A 62 -5.81 8.92 -10.44
CA PRO A 62 -4.68 8.03 -10.64
C PRO A 62 -3.80 8.44 -11.81
N LEU A 63 -2.48 8.37 -11.63
CA LEU A 63 -1.47 8.82 -12.61
C LEU A 63 -1.15 7.78 -13.69
N GLY A 64 -1.50 6.51 -13.48
CA GLY A 64 -1.16 5.40 -14.37
C GLY A 64 -2.17 4.25 -14.28
N VAL A 65 -1.94 3.23 -15.09
CA VAL A 65 -2.83 2.07 -15.26
C VAL A 65 -3.06 1.31 -13.96
N TYR A 66 -2.02 1.11 -13.14
CA TYR A 66 -2.17 0.43 -11.86
C TYR A 66 -3.20 1.12 -10.96
N GLY A 67 -3.02 2.42 -10.72
CA GLY A 67 -3.95 3.20 -9.90
C GLY A 67 -5.36 3.25 -10.47
N ALA A 68 -5.49 3.46 -11.79
CA ALA A 68 -6.78 3.50 -12.48
C ALA A 68 -7.54 2.17 -12.38
N THR A 69 -6.85 1.04 -12.54
CA THR A 69 -7.48 -0.29 -12.42
C THR A 69 -7.85 -0.64 -11.00
N LYS A 70 -7.05 -0.23 -9.99
CA LYS A 70 -7.39 -0.39 -8.58
C LYS A 70 -8.61 0.46 -8.19
N LEU A 71 -8.67 1.72 -8.65
CA LEU A 71 -9.84 2.58 -8.44
C LEU A 71 -11.09 2.02 -9.09
N ALA A 72 -11.00 1.50 -10.30
CA ALA A 72 -12.13 0.83 -10.96
C ALA A 72 -12.60 -0.40 -10.16
N GLY A 73 -11.69 -1.11 -9.49
CA GLY A 73 -12.03 -2.20 -8.56
C GLY A 73 -12.80 -1.71 -7.33
N GLU A 74 -12.38 -0.61 -6.70
CA GLU A 74 -13.09 0.02 -5.59
C GLU A 74 -14.54 0.39 -5.99
N GLN A 75 -14.69 1.02 -7.17
CA GLN A 75 -15.99 1.40 -7.72
C GLN A 75 -16.88 0.19 -8.02
N GLY A 76 -16.30 -0.89 -8.58
CA GLY A 76 -17.01 -2.14 -8.85
C GLY A 76 -17.47 -2.84 -7.56
N ILE A 77 -16.65 -2.81 -6.50
CA ILE A 77 -17.01 -3.34 -5.19
C ILE A 77 -18.19 -2.55 -4.59
N ALA A 78 -18.12 -1.22 -4.62
CA ALA A 78 -19.20 -0.37 -4.12
C ALA A 78 -20.51 -0.58 -4.89
N ALA A 79 -20.44 -0.72 -6.23
CA ALA A 79 -21.59 -0.96 -7.09
C ALA A 79 -22.22 -2.36 -6.90
N ALA A 80 -21.45 -3.36 -6.46
CA ALA A 80 -21.95 -4.70 -6.17
C ALA A 80 -22.94 -4.74 -4.99
N GLY A 81 -22.92 -3.72 -4.14
CA GLY A 81 -23.76 -3.66 -2.93
C GLY A 81 -23.28 -4.63 -1.85
N GLY A 82 -24.17 -4.95 -0.90
CA GLY A 82 -23.82 -5.76 0.26
C GLY A 82 -22.92 -5.01 1.25
N GLN A 83 -22.29 -5.76 2.16
CA GLN A 83 -21.38 -5.21 3.15
C GLN A 83 -19.93 -5.33 2.67
N TRP A 84 -19.25 -4.21 2.46
CA TRP A 84 -17.90 -4.18 1.97
C TRP A 84 -17.02 -3.15 2.67
N ALA A 85 -15.72 -3.40 2.70
CA ALA A 85 -14.71 -2.43 3.08
C ALA A 85 -13.52 -2.48 2.13
N VAL A 86 -13.01 -1.31 1.76
CA VAL A 86 -11.80 -1.12 0.97
C VAL A 86 -10.75 -0.48 1.86
N LEU A 87 -9.59 -1.13 1.97
CA LEU A 87 -8.46 -0.66 2.75
C LEU A 87 -7.36 -0.16 1.79
N ARG A 88 -7.25 1.16 1.61
CA ARG A 88 -6.13 1.77 0.87
C ARG A 88 -4.88 1.77 1.73
N THR A 89 -3.79 1.30 1.18
CA THR A 89 -2.48 1.23 1.87
C THR A 89 -1.35 1.68 0.95
N SER A 90 -0.15 1.85 1.50
CA SER A 90 1.04 2.28 0.76
C SER A 90 2.27 1.48 1.17
N TRP A 91 3.24 1.35 0.25
CA TRP A 91 4.61 0.88 0.48
C TRP A 91 4.69 -0.44 1.27
N VAL A 92 3.90 -1.42 0.86
CA VAL A 92 3.79 -2.72 1.55
C VAL A 92 5.10 -3.49 1.50
N PHE A 93 5.51 -4.03 2.65
CA PHE A 93 6.70 -4.88 2.76
C PHE A 93 6.45 -6.09 3.68
N SER A 94 7.23 -7.16 3.47
CA SER A 94 7.22 -8.38 4.29
C SER A 94 8.47 -9.22 4.05
N ALA A 95 8.63 -10.31 4.81
CA ALA A 95 9.65 -11.33 4.54
C ALA A 95 9.34 -12.13 3.26
N HIS A 96 8.09 -12.14 2.81
CA HIS A 96 7.61 -12.93 1.68
C HIS A 96 7.56 -12.11 0.38
N GLY A 97 7.68 -12.81 -0.76
CA GLY A 97 7.59 -12.19 -2.09
C GLY A 97 8.72 -11.20 -2.39
N ALA A 98 8.60 -10.48 -3.48
CA ALA A 98 9.51 -9.40 -3.86
C ALA A 98 8.99 -8.06 -3.32
N ASN A 99 9.86 -7.27 -2.68
CA ASN A 99 9.51 -5.94 -2.15
C ASN A 99 10.77 -5.08 -1.98
N PHE A 100 10.56 -3.81 -1.62
CA PHE A 100 11.63 -2.84 -1.48
C PHE A 100 12.67 -3.25 -0.42
N VAL A 101 12.25 -3.78 0.74
CA VAL A 101 13.16 -4.21 1.82
C VAL A 101 14.14 -5.27 1.30
N LYS A 102 13.64 -6.32 0.67
CA LYS A 102 14.49 -7.41 0.13
C LYS A 102 15.41 -6.92 -0.98
N THR A 103 14.94 -5.99 -1.81
CA THR A 103 15.77 -5.36 -2.83
C THR A 103 16.90 -4.55 -2.21
N MET A 104 16.62 -3.74 -1.20
CA MET A 104 17.63 -2.93 -0.50
C MET A 104 18.64 -3.80 0.23
N LEU A 105 18.21 -4.86 0.91
CA LEU A 105 19.13 -5.80 1.57
C LEU A 105 20.12 -6.43 0.59
N ARG A 106 19.62 -6.94 -0.54
CA ARG A 106 20.48 -7.54 -1.57
C ARG A 106 21.46 -6.53 -2.15
N LEU A 107 20.98 -5.36 -2.57
CA LEU A 107 21.83 -4.34 -3.19
C LEU A 107 22.80 -3.71 -2.18
N GLY A 108 22.37 -3.52 -0.92
CA GLY A 108 23.20 -2.95 0.13
C GLY A 108 24.32 -3.89 0.61
N ALA A 109 24.16 -5.21 0.43
CA ALA A 109 25.23 -6.18 0.66
C ALA A 109 26.27 -6.21 -0.46
N GLU A 110 25.91 -5.76 -1.67
CA GLU A 110 26.76 -5.82 -2.88
C GLU A 110 27.44 -4.48 -3.21
N ARG A 111 26.99 -3.35 -2.63
CA ARG A 111 27.40 -1.99 -3.04
C ARG A 111 27.75 -1.11 -1.85
N GLU A 112 28.70 -0.22 -2.05
CA GLU A 112 29.08 0.78 -1.04
C GLU A 112 28.08 1.96 -0.99
N GLU A 113 27.37 2.22 -2.10
CA GLU A 113 26.38 3.28 -2.23
C GLU A 113 25.20 2.88 -3.10
N LEU A 114 24.01 3.31 -2.68
CA LEU A 114 22.77 3.23 -3.45
C LEU A 114 22.15 4.63 -3.58
N ARG A 115 21.73 5.00 -4.79
CA ARG A 115 20.98 6.22 -5.07
C ARG A 115 19.49 5.92 -4.94
N VAL A 116 18.80 6.61 -4.03
CA VAL A 116 17.38 6.36 -3.73
C VAL A 116 16.60 7.66 -3.73
N VAL A 117 15.39 7.63 -4.30
CA VAL A 117 14.49 8.78 -4.40
C VAL A 117 14.13 9.32 -3.03
N ALA A 118 14.26 10.65 -2.84
CA ALA A 118 14.07 11.35 -1.57
C ALA A 118 12.91 12.39 -1.58
N ASP A 119 12.24 12.57 -2.72
CA ASP A 119 11.14 13.53 -2.93
C ASP A 119 9.76 12.86 -3.07
N GLN A 120 9.68 11.55 -2.80
CA GLN A 120 8.42 10.82 -2.64
C GLN A 120 8.21 10.48 -1.16
N HIS A 121 7.03 10.85 -0.63
CA HIS A 121 6.69 10.73 0.79
C HIS A 121 5.56 9.72 1.00
N GLY A 122 5.66 8.85 2.01
CA GLY A 122 4.63 7.85 2.34
C GLY A 122 4.92 7.13 3.65
N GLY A 123 4.05 6.20 4.00
CA GLY A 123 4.20 5.34 5.19
C GLY A 123 4.47 3.89 4.78
N PRO A 124 5.69 3.36 5.00
CA PRO A 124 5.93 1.93 4.82
C PRO A 124 4.98 1.11 5.70
N THR A 125 4.39 0.05 5.16
CA THR A 125 3.34 -0.70 5.87
C THR A 125 3.65 -2.19 5.88
N PRO A 126 3.86 -2.81 7.07
CA PRO A 126 4.08 -4.24 7.16
C PRO A 126 2.83 -5.02 6.71
N ALA A 127 3.01 -6.03 5.86
CA ALA A 127 1.89 -6.85 5.37
C ALA A 127 1.17 -7.61 6.50
N ALA A 128 1.87 -7.98 7.56
CA ALA A 128 1.29 -8.63 8.74
C ALA A 128 0.28 -7.70 9.45
N ASP A 129 0.60 -6.40 9.55
CA ASP A 129 -0.30 -5.43 10.19
C ASP A 129 -1.52 -5.14 9.30
N ILE A 130 -1.36 -5.13 7.97
CA ILE A 130 -2.50 -5.06 7.02
C ILE A 130 -3.41 -6.28 7.19
N ALA A 131 -2.85 -7.46 7.30
CA ALA A 131 -3.62 -8.69 7.50
C ALA A 131 -4.40 -8.66 8.82
N ALA A 132 -3.76 -8.21 9.91
CA ALA A 132 -4.42 -8.03 11.21
C ALA A 132 -5.56 -7.01 11.14
N ALA A 133 -5.34 -5.88 10.45
CA ALA A 133 -6.38 -4.87 10.21
C ALA A 133 -7.56 -5.46 9.44
N CYS A 134 -7.32 -6.17 8.34
CA CYS A 134 -8.38 -6.82 7.56
C CYS A 134 -9.19 -7.80 8.40
N LEU A 135 -8.55 -8.62 9.24
CA LEU A 135 -9.25 -9.57 10.13
C LEU A 135 -10.09 -8.85 11.20
N THR A 136 -9.58 -7.77 11.78
CA THR A 136 -10.31 -6.94 12.74
C THR A 136 -11.52 -6.30 12.09
N MET A 137 -11.35 -5.72 10.90
CA MET A 137 -12.45 -5.12 10.12
C MET A 137 -13.51 -6.18 9.78
N ALA A 138 -13.11 -7.33 9.26
CA ALA A 138 -14.05 -8.40 8.89
C ALA A 138 -14.88 -8.88 10.07
N ARG A 139 -14.27 -9.08 11.25
CA ARG A 139 -14.98 -9.47 12.48
C ARG A 139 -15.95 -8.38 12.95
N ALA A 140 -15.52 -7.12 12.92
CA ALA A 140 -16.37 -6.00 13.30
C ALA A 140 -17.58 -5.84 12.34
N MET A 141 -17.35 -6.05 11.04
CA MET A 141 -18.39 -6.04 10.02
C MET A 141 -19.40 -7.19 10.20
N GLN A 142 -18.93 -8.39 10.58
CA GLN A 142 -19.84 -9.51 10.91
C GLN A 142 -20.71 -9.22 12.13
N ALA A 143 -20.19 -8.48 13.11
CA ALA A 143 -20.92 -8.10 14.31
C ALA A 143 -21.89 -6.92 14.09
N ASP A 144 -21.58 -6.03 13.14
CA ASP A 144 -22.34 -4.82 12.87
C ASP A 144 -22.38 -4.55 11.36
N ALA A 145 -23.54 -4.80 10.76
CA ALA A 145 -23.77 -4.65 9.33
C ALA A 145 -23.70 -3.19 8.82
N SER A 146 -23.72 -2.20 9.72
CA SER A 146 -23.58 -0.78 9.35
C SER A 146 -22.12 -0.37 9.08
N ARG A 147 -21.15 -1.19 9.48
CA ARG A 147 -19.72 -0.94 9.27
C ARG A 147 -19.31 -1.29 7.84
N GLY A 148 -18.47 -0.47 7.27
CA GLY A 148 -17.95 -0.65 5.91
C GLY A 148 -17.59 0.67 5.26
N GLY A 149 -17.16 0.64 4.00
CA GLY A 149 -16.74 1.81 3.26
C GLY A 149 -15.26 1.83 2.92
N ILE A 150 -14.73 3.00 2.60
CA ILE A 150 -13.31 3.18 2.27
C ILE A 150 -12.56 3.63 3.52
N TYR A 151 -11.41 3.03 3.76
CA TYR A 151 -10.51 3.35 4.86
C TYR A 151 -9.07 3.42 4.39
N HIS A 152 -8.27 4.21 5.09
CA HIS A 152 -6.83 4.31 4.90
C HIS A 152 -6.08 3.60 6.03
N PHE A 153 -4.99 2.90 5.67
CA PHE A 153 -4.11 2.27 6.65
C PHE A 153 -2.67 2.24 6.14
N SER A 154 -1.79 2.98 6.79
CA SER A 154 -0.36 3.01 6.49
C SER A 154 0.46 3.11 7.76
N GLY A 155 1.71 2.64 7.71
CA GLY A 155 2.63 2.72 8.85
C GLY A 155 3.03 4.17 9.18
N ALA A 156 3.47 4.37 10.41
CA ALA A 156 3.96 5.64 10.94
C ALA A 156 5.39 5.48 11.49
N PRO A 157 6.17 6.58 11.53
CA PRO A 157 5.93 7.89 10.93
C PRO A 157 6.06 7.87 9.40
N ASP A 158 5.54 8.90 8.73
CA ASP A 158 5.79 9.09 7.31
C ASP A 158 7.28 9.31 7.05
N THR A 159 7.76 8.87 5.89
CA THR A 159 9.16 8.97 5.48
C THR A 159 9.29 9.11 3.97
N THR A 160 10.52 9.12 3.44
CA THR A 160 10.81 9.01 2.00
C THR A 160 11.36 7.62 1.66
N TRP A 161 11.42 7.24 0.37
CA TRP A 161 12.09 5.99 -0.02
C TRP A 161 13.54 5.96 0.43
N ALA A 162 14.27 7.09 0.34
CA ALA A 162 15.64 7.20 0.85
C ALA A 162 15.70 7.05 2.38
N GLY A 163 14.75 7.65 3.11
CA GLY A 163 14.63 7.49 4.56
C GLY A 163 14.36 6.05 4.96
N PHE A 164 13.45 5.38 4.24
CA PHE A 164 13.16 3.96 4.45
C PHE A 164 14.39 3.08 4.16
N ALA A 165 15.11 3.35 3.06
CA ALA A 165 16.34 2.63 2.72
C ALA A 165 17.43 2.78 3.80
N ARG A 166 17.62 4.00 4.35
CA ARG A 166 18.58 4.22 5.46
C ARG A 166 18.25 3.40 6.69
N GLU A 167 16.97 3.35 7.07
CA GLU A 167 16.54 2.54 8.19
C GLU A 167 16.77 1.04 7.95
N ILE A 168 16.52 0.57 6.71
CA ILE A 168 16.82 -0.83 6.34
C ILE A 168 18.31 -1.12 6.51
N MET A 169 19.20 -0.24 6.01
CA MET A 169 20.66 -0.41 6.17
C MET A 169 21.04 -0.44 7.65
N ALA A 170 20.54 0.50 8.44
CA ALA A 170 20.85 0.62 9.87
C ALA A 170 20.44 -0.63 10.64
N GLN A 171 19.20 -1.09 10.50
CA GLN A 171 18.71 -2.27 11.22
C GLN A 171 19.34 -3.59 10.73
N ALA A 172 19.72 -3.65 9.46
CA ALA A 172 20.40 -4.82 8.90
C ALA A 172 21.92 -4.84 9.19
N GLY A 173 22.49 -3.77 9.74
CA GLY A 173 23.93 -3.64 9.99
C GLY A 173 24.76 -3.55 8.70
N LEU A 174 24.20 -3.01 7.62
CA LEU A 174 24.89 -2.84 6.32
C LEU A 174 25.55 -1.46 6.24
N ALA A 175 26.79 -1.42 5.79
CA ALA A 175 27.58 -0.19 5.67
C ALA A 175 27.26 0.65 4.41
N CYS A 176 26.37 0.17 3.55
CA CYS A 176 25.99 0.82 2.30
C CYS A 176 25.38 2.20 2.54
N ARG A 177 25.96 3.23 1.92
CA ARG A 177 25.50 4.61 2.00
C ARG A 177 24.28 4.83 1.09
N ILE A 178 23.28 5.57 1.57
CA ILE A 178 22.11 5.98 0.76
C ILE A 178 22.29 7.44 0.35
N ALA A 179 22.46 7.67 -0.93
CA ALA A 179 22.51 9.00 -1.55
C ALA A 179 21.13 9.39 -2.06
N ASP A 180 20.68 10.60 -1.68
CA ASP A 180 19.42 11.16 -2.12
C ASP A 180 19.47 11.57 -3.59
N ILE A 181 18.40 11.22 -4.33
CA ILE A 181 18.16 11.70 -5.68
C ILE A 181 16.72 12.19 -5.81
N ALA A 182 16.46 13.05 -6.80
CA ALA A 182 15.12 13.43 -7.19
C ALA A 182 14.46 12.34 -8.03
N SER A 183 13.13 12.31 -8.06
CA SER A 183 12.37 11.42 -8.94
C SER A 183 12.70 11.62 -10.42
N SER A 184 13.05 12.86 -10.82
CA SER A 184 13.53 13.18 -12.18
C SER A 184 14.79 12.43 -12.59
N ASP A 185 15.63 12.05 -11.63
CA ASP A 185 16.90 11.33 -11.87
C ASP A 185 16.71 9.81 -11.93
N TYR A 186 15.49 9.34 -11.72
CA TYR A 186 15.13 7.93 -11.75
C TYR A 186 13.87 7.71 -12.60
N PRO A 187 13.96 7.88 -13.93
CA PRO A 187 12.82 7.70 -14.81
C PRO A 187 12.31 6.26 -14.79
N THR A 188 11.00 6.11 -14.73
CA THR A 188 10.31 4.81 -14.71
C THR A 188 9.13 4.83 -15.68
N PRO A 189 8.71 3.66 -16.25
CA PRO A 189 7.57 3.59 -17.16
C PRO A 189 6.29 4.20 -16.59
N ALA A 190 5.95 3.85 -15.35
CA ALA A 190 4.79 4.41 -14.66
C ALA A 190 5.18 5.66 -13.85
N ARG A 191 4.32 6.67 -13.88
CA ARG A 191 4.44 7.84 -12.97
C ARG A 191 4.11 7.42 -11.54
N ARG A 192 4.91 7.89 -10.59
CA ARG A 192 4.72 7.64 -9.17
C ARG A 192 4.25 8.89 -8.44
N PRO A 193 3.31 8.77 -7.48
CA PRO A 193 2.88 9.92 -6.67
C PRO A 193 4.03 10.44 -5.81
N ALA A 194 4.21 11.77 -5.77
CA ALA A 194 5.15 12.41 -4.86
C ALA A 194 4.65 12.35 -3.41
N ASN A 195 3.33 12.35 -3.22
CA ASN A 195 2.67 12.27 -1.92
C ASN A 195 1.78 11.02 -1.84
N SER A 196 2.25 10.00 -1.13
CA SER A 196 1.56 8.74 -0.80
C SER A 196 1.11 8.69 0.67
N ARG A 197 1.10 9.83 1.37
CA ARG A 197 0.68 9.88 2.78
C ARG A 197 -0.82 9.75 2.89
N LEU A 198 -1.25 8.88 3.82
CA LEU A 198 -2.65 8.58 4.09
C LEU A 198 -3.00 9.00 5.52
N ASP A 199 -4.08 9.74 5.68
CA ASP A 199 -4.70 9.97 6.97
C ASP A 199 -5.47 8.69 7.36
N CYS A 200 -5.18 8.16 8.52
CA CYS A 200 -5.75 6.91 9.02
C CYS A 200 -6.69 7.12 10.21
N ALA A 201 -7.16 8.35 10.44
CA ALA A 201 -8.02 8.66 11.59
C ALA A 201 -9.38 7.94 11.53
N ALA A 202 -9.90 7.69 10.32
CA ALA A 202 -11.19 7.01 10.17
C ALA A 202 -11.13 5.54 10.62
N ILE A 203 -10.10 4.79 10.26
CA ILE A 203 -9.96 3.39 10.66
C ILE A 203 -9.70 3.26 12.18
N ASP A 204 -8.97 4.19 12.77
CA ASP A 204 -8.76 4.24 14.23
C ASP A 204 -10.08 4.52 14.96
N ARG A 205 -10.82 5.53 14.54
CA ARG A 205 -12.12 5.89 15.11
C ARG A 205 -13.15 4.75 15.04
N ASP A 206 -13.25 4.09 13.87
CA ASP A 206 -14.36 3.15 13.59
C ASP A 206 -14.01 1.71 13.99
N PHE A 207 -12.74 1.33 13.99
CA PHE A 207 -12.29 -0.04 14.29
C PHE A 207 -11.25 -0.13 15.42
N GLY A 208 -10.78 0.98 15.98
CA GLY A 208 -9.74 1.00 17.00
C GLY A 208 -8.37 0.55 16.47
N ILE A 209 -8.12 0.75 15.17
CA ILE A 209 -6.89 0.30 14.51
C ILE A 209 -5.96 1.50 14.32
N ALA A 210 -4.95 1.62 15.18
CA ALA A 210 -3.93 2.66 15.07
C ALA A 210 -2.90 2.34 13.98
N ARG A 211 -2.24 3.38 13.45
CA ARG A 211 -1.11 3.24 12.52
C ARG A 211 0.04 2.46 13.17
N PRO A 212 0.56 1.40 12.53
CA PRO A 212 1.68 0.64 13.11
C PRO A 212 3.01 1.41 13.00
N ASP A 213 3.89 1.23 13.96
CA ASP A 213 5.29 1.63 13.81
C ASP A 213 5.98 0.69 12.82
N TRP A 214 6.21 1.18 11.61
CA TRP A 214 6.84 0.39 10.56
C TRP A 214 8.30 0.01 10.87
N ARG A 215 9.02 0.76 11.75
CA ARG A 215 10.38 0.41 12.16
C ARG A 215 10.37 -0.87 13.01
N ALA A 216 9.43 -0.98 13.92
CA ALA A 216 9.21 -2.22 14.67
C ALA A 216 8.78 -3.38 13.75
N GLY A 217 7.93 -3.09 12.74
CA GLY A 217 7.57 -4.06 11.71
C GLY A 217 8.77 -4.51 10.87
N LEU A 218 9.65 -3.57 10.49
CA LEU A 218 10.89 -3.88 9.77
C LEU A 218 11.80 -4.80 10.59
N ALA A 219 11.98 -4.53 11.89
CA ALA A 219 12.78 -5.40 12.76
C ALA A 219 12.28 -6.85 12.75
N LYS A 220 10.95 -7.05 12.81
CA LYS A 220 10.35 -8.40 12.72
C LYS A 220 10.65 -9.06 11.37
N VAL A 221 10.45 -8.33 10.26
CA VAL A 221 10.76 -8.84 8.92
C VAL A 221 12.22 -9.22 8.76
N LEU A 222 13.13 -8.41 9.30
CA LEU A 222 14.56 -8.73 9.27
C LEU A 222 14.91 -9.97 10.10
N LEU A 223 14.22 -10.21 11.21
CA LEU A 223 14.39 -11.44 12.00
C LEU A 223 13.91 -12.68 11.23
N GLU A 224 12.77 -12.60 10.54
CA GLU A 224 12.26 -13.68 9.70
C GLU A 224 13.14 -13.99 8.47
N LEU A 225 13.90 -13.01 7.98
CA LEU A 225 14.82 -13.17 6.85
C LEU A 225 16.19 -13.72 7.23
N LYS A 226 16.51 -13.79 8.52
CA LYS A 226 17.75 -14.43 8.99
C LYS A 226 17.64 -15.94 8.80
N PRO A 227 18.72 -16.60 8.26
CA PRO A 227 18.75 -18.05 8.09
C PRO A 227 18.72 -18.80 9.43
#